data_5e487409c78288798db5ee4bf78927c6
#
_entry.id   5e487409c78288798db5ee4bf78927c6
#
_cell.length_a   1.000
_cell.length_b   1.000
_cell.length_c   1.000
_cell.angle_alpha   90.00
_cell.angle_beta   90.00
_cell.angle_gamma   90.00
#
_symmetry.space_group_name_H-M   'P 1'
#
loop_
_entity.id
_entity.type
_entity.pdbx_description
1 polymer ?
#
loop_
_entity_poly.entity_id
_entity_poly.type
_entity_poly.pdbx_seq_one_letter_code
_entity_poly.pdbx_strand_id
1 'polypeptide(L)'
;MLMTAIALPATSMAQDKVEFGVGADVVSKYIWRGTDLGGPSIQPSLSVAYKGLSLTAWGSIGFDSEDDKEVDLTLAYETGNFSLSVTDYWYPEYSGAHTFEAQIGYDFGLLAANWYTNFAGDDEEYASYISLIAPFSLIGLDWEAEVGATPWGTDYYGTDKFAVCDLSLGASKEFNIGKSFSTTLFAKATYNPTIEKFYATIGISF
;
A
#
# COMPACT_ATOMS: atom_id res chain seq x y z
N MET A 1 5.33 0.34 -0.38
CA MET A 1 4.32 -0.45 -1.04
C MET A 1 3.81 0.39 -2.18
N LEU A 2 4.18 0.08 -3.44
CA LEU A 2 3.15 0.27 -4.39
C LEU A 2 2.05 -0.62 -3.82
N MET A 3 1.11 -0.09 -3.01
CA MET A 3 -0.21 -0.57 -3.23
C MET A 3 -0.43 -0.25 -4.71
N THR A 4 -0.17 -1.21 -5.57
CA THR A 4 -1.15 -1.49 -6.54
C THR A 4 -2.36 -1.87 -5.66
N ALA A 5 -2.99 -0.85 -5.02
CA ALA A 5 -4.41 -0.89 -4.98
C ALA A 5 -4.68 -1.49 -6.34
N ILE A 6 -5.24 -2.70 -6.42
CA ILE A 6 -5.90 -3.10 -7.64
C ILE A 6 -6.72 -1.86 -7.89
N ALA A 7 -6.20 -0.99 -8.76
CA ALA A 7 -6.93 0.16 -9.21
C ALA A 7 -8.03 -0.50 -10.01
N LEU A 8 -9.06 -0.90 -9.29
CA LEU A 8 -10.36 -1.00 -9.90
C LEU A 8 -10.47 0.36 -10.56
N PRO A 9 -10.51 0.43 -11.89
CA PRO A 9 -10.48 1.69 -12.58
C PRO A 9 -11.48 2.57 -11.86
N ALA A 10 -11.03 3.73 -11.35
CA ALA A 10 -11.88 4.70 -10.67
C ALA A 10 -12.87 5.29 -11.68
N THR A 11 -13.70 4.44 -12.23
CA THR A 11 -14.94 4.78 -12.88
C THR A 11 -15.97 4.74 -11.78
N SER A 12 -16.09 5.85 -11.05
CA SER A 12 -17.13 6.13 -10.07
C SER A 12 -18.52 6.16 -10.75
N MET A 13 -18.93 5.05 -11.27
CA MET A 13 -20.30 4.74 -11.59
C MET A 13 -20.67 3.59 -10.69
N ALA A 14 -21.65 3.80 -9.82
CA ALA A 14 -22.21 2.76 -8.97
C ALA A 14 -22.50 1.53 -9.84
N GLN A 15 -21.57 0.60 -9.88
CA GLN A 15 -21.75 -0.62 -10.66
C GLN A 15 -22.74 -1.50 -9.91
N ASP A 16 -23.85 -1.86 -10.58
CA ASP A 16 -24.88 -2.73 -10.01
C ASP A 16 -24.47 -4.21 -9.96
N LYS A 17 -23.16 -4.50 -10.08
CA LYS A 17 -22.61 -5.85 -10.07
C LYS A 17 -21.52 -6.00 -9.02
N VAL A 18 -21.45 -7.16 -8.41
CA VAL A 18 -20.34 -7.56 -7.55
C VAL A 18 -19.14 -7.86 -8.44
N GLU A 19 -17.98 -7.30 -8.08
CA GLU A 19 -16.69 -7.53 -8.73
C GLU A 19 -15.79 -8.36 -7.82
N PHE A 20 -15.01 -9.25 -8.41
CA PHE A 20 -14.00 -10.04 -7.72
C PHE A 20 -12.65 -9.75 -8.33
N GLY A 21 -11.66 -9.53 -7.48
CA GLY A 21 -10.25 -9.35 -7.87
C GLY A 21 -9.40 -10.45 -7.27
N VAL A 22 -8.43 -10.92 -8.05
CA VAL A 22 -7.37 -11.83 -7.63
C VAL A 22 -6.08 -11.32 -8.21
N GLY A 23 -5.04 -11.23 -7.40
CA GLY A 23 -3.73 -10.77 -7.84
C GLY A 23 -2.60 -11.34 -7.01
N ALA A 24 -1.38 -11.18 -7.48
CA ALA A 24 -0.19 -11.47 -6.70
C ALA A 24 0.98 -10.60 -7.20
N ASP A 25 1.72 -10.03 -6.28
CA ASP A 25 2.99 -9.38 -6.57
C ASP A 25 4.15 -10.30 -6.17
N VAL A 26 5.21 -10.30 -6.96
CA VAL A 26 6.51 -10.84 -6.56
C VAL A 26 7.47 -9.66 -6.51
N VAL A 27 8.04 -9.40 -5.34
CA VAL A 27 8.89 -8.23 -5.09
C VAL A 27 10.27 -8.65 -4.63
N SER A 28 11.27 -7.86 -5.00
CA SER A 28 12.65 -8.07 -4.55
C SER A 28 12.90 -7.61 -3.11
N LYS A 29 11.98 -6.78 -2.57
CA LYS A 29 12.07 -6.23 -1.22
C LYS A 29 10.72 -5.68 -0.80
N TYR A 30 10.32 -5.95 0.45
CA TYR A 30 9.11 -5.39 1.02
C TYR A 30 9.44 -4.10 1.79
N ILE A 31 9.10 -2.97 1.18
CA ILE A 31 9.26 -1.63 1.79
C ILE A 31 7.89 -1.03 2.01
N TRP A 32 7.60 -0.66 3.24
CA TRP A 32 6.34 -0.05 3.65
C TRP A 32 6.59 1.29 4.35
N ARG A 33 6.02 2.38 3.79
CA ARG A 33 6.14 3.75 4.34
C ARG A 33 7.60 4.15 4.71
N GLY A 34 8.54 3.80 3.83
CA GLY A 34 9.97 4.06 4.04
C GLY A 34 10.67 3.09 5.00
N THR A 35 9.98 2.07 5.50
CA THR A 35 10.52 1.04 6.39
C THR A 35 10.75 -0.27 5.64
N ASP A 36 11.85 -0.93 5.92
CA ASP A 36 12.21 -2.24 5.40
C ASP A 36 11.53 -3.33 6.27
N LEU A 37 10.53 -4.01 5.71
CA LEU A 37 9.80 -5.07 6.39
C LEU A 37 10.24 -6.48 5.96
N GLY A 38 11.10 -6.61 4.94
CA GLY A 38 11.60 -7.91 4.55
C GLY A 38 12.28 -7.94 3.18
N GLY A 39 12.83 -9.10 2.87
CA GLY A 39 13.50 -9.44 1.63
C GLY A 39 12.53 -9.71 0.47
N PRO A 40 12.96 -10.54 -0.50
CA PRO A 40 12.09 -10.95 -1.59
C PRO A 40 10.87 -11.72 -1.08
N SER A 41 9.68 -11.37 -1.58
CA SER A 41 8.42 -11.98 -1.12
C SER A 41 7.41 -12.14 -2.25
N ILE A 42 6.42 -13.01 -2.01
CA ILE A 42 5.18 -13.09 -2.79
C ILE A 42 4.05 -12.49 -1.97
N GLN A 43 3.25 -11.64 -2.62
CA GLN A 43 2.21 -10.85 -1.98
C GLN A 43 0.86 -11.07 -2.68
N PRO A 44 0.14 -12.14 -2.36
CA PRO A 44 -1.17 -12.44 -2.94
C PRO A 44 -2.25 -11.50 -2.43
N SER A 45 -3.27 -11.28 -3.25
CA SER A 45 -4.45 -10.51 -2.88
C SER A 45 -5.73 -11.11 -3.44
N LEU A 46 -6.82 -10.94 -2.69
CA LEU A 46 -8.18 -11.32 -3.06
C LEU A 46 -9.13 -10.21 -2.65
N SER A 47 -9.99 -9.76 -3.54
CA SER A 47 -10.95 -8.71 -3.23
C SER A 47 -12.35 -9.00 -3.76
N VAL A 48 -13.33 -8.38 -3.10
CA VAL A 48 -14.70 -8.28 -3.57
C VAL A 48 -15.18 -6.85 -3.40
N ALA A 49 -15.85 -6.31 -4.42
CA ALA A 49 -16.36 -4.93 -4.40
C ALA A 49 -17.80 -4.84 -4.88
N TYR A 50 -18.55 -3.91 -4.29
CA TYR A 50 -19.92 -3.58 -4.67
C TYR A 50 -20.27 -2.14 -4.28
N LYS A 51 -20.64 -1.31 -5.25
CA LYS A 51 -21.14 0.08 -5.03
C LYS A 51 -20.20 0.94 -4.16
N GLY A 52 -18.93 0.88 -4.44
CA GLY A 52 -17.89 1.62 -3.72
C GLY A 52 -17.41 0.97 -2.43
N LEU A 53 -18.13 -0.03 -1.90
CA LEU A 53 -17.65 -0.82 -0.77
C LEU A 53 -16.78 -1.96 -1.27
N SER A 54 -15.64 -2.19 -0.64
CA SER A 54 -14.75 -3.31 -0.96
C SER A 54 -14.21 -3.98 0.30
N LEU A 55 -13.95 -5.28 0.19
CA LEU A 55 -13.23 -6.08 1.18
C LEU A 55 -12.07 -6.74 0.47
N THR A 56 -10.86 -6.51 0.99
CA THR A 56 -9.62 -7.06 0.43
C THR A 56 -8.87 -7.83 1.50
N ALA A 57 -8.48 -9.06 1.18
CA ALA A 57 -7.47 -9.80 1.91
C ALA A 57 -6.16 -9.72 1.11
N TRP A 58 -5.08 -9.33 1.78
CA TRP A 58 -3.74 -9.27 1.24
C TRP A 58 -2.79 -10.01 2.18
N GLY A 59 -1.65 -10.46 1.69
CA GLY A 59 -0.63 -11.04 2.55
C GLY A 59 0.75 -10.87 1.97
N SER A 60 1.77 -11.06 2.81
CA SER A 60 3.18 -11.13 2.42
C SER A 60 3.82 -12.38 2.98
N ILE A 61 4.49 -13.13 2.10
CA ILE A 61 5.23 -14.34 2.45
C ILE A 61 6.64 -14.17 1.90
N GLY A 62 7.61 -13.92 2.81
CA GLY A 62 9.02 -13.82 2.46
C GLY A 62 9.59 -15.15 1.96
N PHE A 63 10.62 -15.09 1.14
CA PHE A 63 11.33 -16.28 0.66
C PHE A 63 12.37 -16.75 1.67
N ASP A 64 12.78 -15.89 2.60
CA ASP A 64 13.59 -16.31 3.75
C ASP A 64 12.67 -16.82 4.87
N SER A 65 13.08 -17.84 5.56
CA SER A 65 12.34 -18.40 6.70
C SER A 65 12.32 -17.46 7.92
N GLU A 66 13.20 -16.47 7.95
CA GLU A 66 13.27 -15.44 9.00
C GLU A 66 12.44 -14.19 8.66
N ASP A 67 11.93 -14.08 7.42
CA ASP A 67 11.02 -12.98 7.05
C ASP A 67 9.64 -13.20 7.69
N ASP A 68 9.09 -12.13 8.23
CA ASP A 68 7.76 -12.12 8.83
C ASP A 68 6.68 -12.44 7.80
N LYS A 69 5.64 -13.14 8.26
CA LYS A 69 4.40 -13.32 7.49
C LYS A 69 3.37 -12.33 7.96
N GLU A 70 2.71 -11.71 7.00
CA GLU A 70 1.67 -10.72 7.24
C GLU A 70 0.40 -11.08 6.48
N VAL A 71 -0.74 -10.84 7.10
CA VAL A 71 -2.07 -10.95 6.49
C VAL A 71 -2.88 -9.75 6.88
N ASP A 72 -3.32 -8.99 5.89
CA ASP A 72 -4.13 -7.80 6.08
C ASP A 72 -5.56 -8.02 5.60
N LEU A 73 -6.51 -7.50 6.36
CA LEU A 73 -7.90 -7.46 5.95
C LEU A 73 -8.39 -6.00 5.93
N THR A 74 -8.68 -5.50 4.75
CA THR A 74 -9.11 -4.11 4.56
C THR A 74 -10.57 -4.04 4.12
N LEU A 75 -11.39 -3.31 4.89
CA LEU A 75 -12.70 -2.86 4.48
C LEU A 75 -12.60 -1.40 4.04
N ALA A 76 -12.96 -1.11 2.79
CA ALA A 76 -12.88 0.25 2.24
C ALA A 76 -14.20 0.70 1.62
N TYR A 77 -14.40 2.02 1.60
CA TYR A 77 -15.50 2.67 0.91
C TYR A 77 -15.00 3.90 0.14
N GLU A 78 -15.31 3.93 -1.14
CA GLU A 78 -14.97 5.03 -2.04
C GLU A 78 -16.23 5.69 -2.59
N THR A 79 -16.26 7.01 -2.57
CA THR A 79 -17.36 7.80 -3.14
C THR A 79 -16.87 9.15 -3.68
N GLY A 80 -17.05 9.38 -4.97
CA GLY A 80 -16.47 10.54 -5.65
C GLY A 80 -14.95 10.55 -5.50
N ASN A 81 -14.42 11.59 -4.89
CA ASN A 81 -12.98 11.74 -4.64
C ASN A 81 -12.56 11.33 -3.22
N PHE A 82 -13.49 10.85 -2.39
CA PHE A 82 -13.20 10.42 -1.02
C PHE A 82 -12.95 8.92 -0.95
N SER A 83 -11.99 8.54 -0.11
CA SER A 83 -11.78 7.17 0.32
C SER A 83 -11.74 7.08 1.84
N LEU A 84 -12.31 6.01 2.37
CA LEU A 84 -12.28 5.65 3.78
C LEU A 84 -11.92 4.16 3.86
N SER A 85 -11.07 3.77 4.81
CA SER A 85 -10.86 2.35 5.07
C SER A 85 -10.51 2.06 6.52
N VAL A 86 -10.68 0.79 6.87
CA VAL A 86 -10.13 0.19 8.10
C VAL A 86 -9.38 -1.06 7.68
N THR A 87 -8.14 -1.16 8.14
CA THR A 87 -7.27 -2.32 7.91
C THR A 87 -6.93 -2.97 9.24
N ASP A 88 -7.02 -4.29 9.29
CA ASP A 88 -6.46 -5.16 10.32
C ASP A 88 -5.15 -5.72 9.77
N TYR A 89 -4.03 -5.31 10.34
CA TYR A 89 -2.69 -5.86 10.10
C TYR A 89 -2.47 -7.00 11.08
N TRP A 90 -2.35 -8.21 10.59
CA TRP A 90 -2.16 -9.40 11.40
C TRP A 90 -0.83 -10.10 11.10
N TYR A 91 -0.05 -10.28 12.15
CA TYR A 91 1.23 -10.98 12.10
C TYR A 91 1.10 -12.34 12.84
N PRO A 92 0.83 -13.46 12.12
CA PRO A 92 0.53 -14.75 12.74
C PRO A 92 1.65 -15.29 13.64
N GLU A 93 2.89 -14.90 13.37
CA GLU A 93 4.09 -15.40 14.09
C GLU A 93 4.31 -14.68 15.43
N TYR A 94 3.73 -13.49 15.65
CA TYR A 94 3.85 -12.72 16.88
C TYR A 94 2.64 -12.90 17.81
N SER A 95 2.38 -14.14 18.23
CA SER A 95 1.30 -14.47 19.17
C SER A 95 -0.10 -13.94 18.74
N GLY A 96 -0.30 -13.73 17.44
CA GLY A 96 -1.54 -13.18 16.90
C GLY A 96 -1.68 -11.67 17.10
N ALA A 97 -0.57 -10.92 17.08
CA ALA A 97 -0.57 -9.45 17.12
C ALA A 97 -1.45 -8.85 16.01
N HIS A 98 -2.34 -7.95 16.40
CA HIS A 98 -3.22 -7.20 15.51
C HIS A 98 -3.03 -5.72 15.69
N THR A 99 -2.96 -4.96 14.59
CA THR A 99 -3.02 -3.50 14.60
C THR A 99 -4.13 -3.04 13.68
N PHE A 100 -5.06 -2.24 14.19
CA PHE A 100 -6.17 -1.70 13.42
C PHE A 100 -5.90 -0.26 13.04
N GLU A 101 -5.88 0.01 11.75
CA GLU A 101 -5.65 1.34 11.18
C GLU A 101 -6.89 1.86 10.47
N ALA A 102 -7.26 3.11 10.71
CA ALA A 102 -8.25 3.86 9.93
C ALA A 102 -7.55 4.77 8.93
N GLN A 103 -8.13 4.89 7.72
CA GLN A 103 -7.64 5.80 6.69
C GLN A 103 -8.77 6.70 6.20
N ILE A 104 -8.43 7.95 5.90
CA ILE A 104 -9.22 8.88 5.10
C ILE A 104 -8.35 9.46 3.99
N GLY A 105 -8.87 9.49 2.76
CA GLY A 105 -8.18 10.04 1.60
C GLY A 105 -9.06 10.96 0.77
N TYR A 106 -8.41 11.84 0.02
CA TYR A 106 -9.05 12.69 -0.95
C TYR A 106 -8.17 12.86 -2.19
N ASP A 107 -8.77 12.60 -3.36
CA ASP A 107 -8.13 12.80 -4.67
C ASP A 107 -8.47 14.19 -5.23
N PHE A 108 -7.44 15.04 -5.38
CA PHE A 108 -7.54 16.37 -5.98
C PHE A 108 -7.35 16.35 -7.51
N GLY A 109 -7.18 15.17 -8.11
CA GLY A 109 -6.96 14.95 -9.53
C GLY A 109 -5.47 14.93 -9.93
N LEU A 110 -4.67 15.92 -9.51
CA LEU A 110 -3.22 15.94 -9.74
C LEU A 110 -2.42 15.25 -8.64
N LEU A 111 -2.98 15.17 -7.47
CA LEU A 111 -2.41 14.50 -6.31
C LEU A 111 -3.53 14.00 -5.41
N ALA A 112 -3.25 12.94 -4.66
CA ALA A 112 -4.08 12.45 -3.56
C ALA A 112 -3.40 12.75 -2.22
N ALA A 113 -4.20 13.08 -1.21
CA ALA A 113 -3.74 13.21 0.17
C ALA A 113 -4.42 12.16 1.04
N ASN A 114 -3.65 11.49 1.89
CA ASN A 114 -4.16 10.47 2.78
C ASN A 114 -3.69 10.72 4.22
N TRP A 115 -4.53 10.34 5.16
CA TRP A 115 -4.22 10.26 6.58
C TRP A 115 -4.58 8.86 7.08
N TYR A 116 -3.64 8.25 7.77
CA TYR A 116 -3.76 6.96 8.40
C TYR A 116 -3.53 7.10 9.90
N THR A 117 -4.25 6.35 10.72
CA THR A 117 -4.07 6.35 12.17
C THR A 117 -4.39 4.97 12.73
N ASN A 118 -3.46 4.40 13.47
CA ASN A 118 -3.72 3.23 14.29
C ASN A 118 -4.66 3.62 15.43
N PHE A 119 -5.70 2.83 15.69
CA PHE A 119 -6.69 3.18 16.69
C PHE A 119 -7.02 2.05 17.68
N ALA A 120 -6.54 0.85 17.41
CA ALA A 120 -6.72 -0.32 18.28
C ALA A 120 -5.67 -1.40 17.96
N GLY A 121 -5.51 -2.35 18.88
CA GLY A 121 -4.57 -3.45 18.78
C GLY A 121 -3.27 -3.17 19.53
N ASP A 122 -2.15 -3.59 18.98
CA ASP A 122 -0.86 -3.54 19.67
C ASP A 122 -0.18 -2.17 19.66
N ASP A 123 -0.65 -1.22 18.86
CA ASP A 123 -0.18 0.16 18.90
C ASP A 123 -1.07 0.99 19.85
N GLU A 124 -0.53 1.33 21.02
CA GLU A 124 -1.18 2.17 22.03
C GLU A 124 -0.89 3.68 21.86
N GLU A 125 -0.02 4.07 20.90
CA GLU A 125 0.43 5.45 20.70
C GLU A 125 -0.35 6.19 19.61
N TYR A 126 -1.31 5.53 18.97
CA TYR A 126 -2.07 6.08 17.84
C TYR A 126 -1.15 6.54 16.70
N ALA A 127 -0.16 5.71 16.36
CA ALA A 127 0.79 6.03 15.28
C ALA A 127 0.04 6.43 14.02
N SER A 128 0.47 7.54 13.43
CA SER A 128 -0.20 8.09 12.26
C SER A 128 0.78 8.36 11.14
N TYR A 129 0.27 8.23 9.92
CA TYR A 129 1.01 8.51 8.69
C TYR A 129 0.17 9.40 7.78
N ILE A 130 0.80 10.39 7.19
CA ILE A 130 0.20 11.25 6.16
C ILE A 130 0.98 11.09 4.87
N SER A 131 0.30 11.03 3.74
CA SER A 131 0.97 10.98 2.43
C SER A 131 0.36 11.93 1.42
N LEU A 132 1.21 12.41 0.52
CA LEU A 132 0.84 13.06 -0.73
C LEU A 132 1.38 12.19 -1.87
N ILE A 133 0.49 11.77 -2.75
CA ILE A 133 0.79 10.88 -3.88
C ILE A 133 0.43 11.59 -5.17
N ALA A 134 1.36 11.67 -6.11
CA ALA A 134 1.17 12.29 -7.41
C ALA A 134 1.45 11.28 -8.54
N PRO A 135 0.41 10.72 -9.18
CA PRO A 135 0.56 9.89 -10.37
C PRO A 135 0.78 10.77 -11.61
N PHE A 136 1.64 10.32 -12.52
CA PHE A 136 1.85 10.96 -13.82
C PHE A 136 2.39 9.96 -14.86
N SER A 137 2.24 10.27 -16.16
CA SER A 137 2.79 9.44 -17.22
C SER A 137 3.93 10.17 -17.92
N LEU A 138 5.07 9.52 -18.09
CA LEU A 138 6.25 10.07 -18.76
C LEU A 138 6.99 8.98 -19.53
N ILE A 139 7.40 9.27 -20.78
CA ILE A 139 8.16 8.36 -21.67
C ILE A 139 7.55 6.97 -21.84
N GLY A 140 6.21 6.87 -21.78
CA GLY A 140 5.48 5.61 -21.98
C GLY A 140 5.53 4.66 -20.78
N LEU A 141 5.84 5.20 -19.60
CA LEU A 141 5.73 4.58 -18.28
C LEU A 141 4.72 5.34 -17.45
N ASP A 142 4.08 4.66 -16.53
CA ASP A 142 3.28 5.25 -15.46
C ASP A 142 4.17 5.44 -14.24
N TRP A 143 4.14 6.65 -13.70
CA TRP A 143 4.97 7.08 -12.57
C TRP A 143 4.12 7.46 -11.40
N GLU A 144 4.66 7.27 -10.21
CA GLU A 144 4.07 7.72 -8.97
C GLU A 144 5.16 8.31 -8.07
N ALA A 145 4.98 9.56 -7.65
CA ALA A 145 5.80 10.19 -6.63
C ALA A 145 5.03 10.26 -5.31
N GLU A 146 5.67 9.90 -4.21
CA GLU A 146 5.08 9.95 -2.88
C GLU A 146 5.97 10.71 -1.91
N VAL A 147 5.35 11.52 -1.06
CA VAL A 147 5.96 12.09 0.14
C VAL A 147 5.11 11.66 1.32
N GLY A 148 5.73 10.96 2.27
CA GLY A 148 5.09 10.46 3.46
C GLY A 148 5.78 10.92 4.73
N ALA A 149 5.00 11.17 5.79
CA ALA A 149 5.48 11.64 7.07
C ALA A 149 4.64 11.12 8.22
N THR A 150 5.25 10.94 9.40
CA THR A 150 4.53 10.82 10.65
C THR A 150 4.29 12.21 11.24
N PRO A 151 3.05 12.57 11.61
CA PRO A 151 2.73 13.92 12.11
C PRO A 151 3.20 14.17 13.55
N TRP A 152 3.48 13.12 14.32
CA TRP A 152 4.04 13.16 15.67
C TRP A 152 4.93 11.94 15.93
N GLY A 153 5.66 11.98 17.05
CA GLY A 153 6.56 10.89 17.42
C GLY A 153 5.79 9.68 17.96
N THR A 154 6.23 8.49 17.52
CA THR A 154 5.80 7.20 18.06
C THR A 154 6.94 6.19 17.92
N ASP A 155 6.98 5.20 18.79
CA ASP A 155 7.91 4.06 18.65
C ASP A 155 7.65 3.26 17.37
N TYR A 156 6.40 3.22 16.92
CA TYR A 156 5.97 2.54 15.69
C TYR A 156 6.72 3.02 14.44
N TYR A 157 6.99 4.33 14.32
CA TYR A 157 7.78 4.93 13.23
C TYR A 157 9.21 5.28 13.65
N GLY A 158 9.63 4.93 14.87
CA GLY A 158 10.99 5.13 15.35
C GLY A 158 11.41 6.61 15.44
N THR A 159 10.48 7.51 15.78
CA THR A 159 10.74 8.95 15.89
C THR A 159 9.98 9.56 17.06
N ASP A 160 10.54 10.63 17.65
CA ASP A 160 9.99 11.36 18.78
C ASP A 160 9.23 12.65 18.40
N LYS A 161 9.09 12.93 17.11
CA LYS A 161 8.51 14.16 16.58
C LYS A 161 7.99 13.98 15.15
N PHE A 162 7.44 15.06 14.56
CA PHE A 162 7.17 15.09 13.12
C PHE A 162 8.42 14.69 12.33
N ALA A 163 8.26 13.75 11.41
CA ALA A 163 9.34 13.30 10.55
C ALA A 163 8.84 12.89 9.17
N VAL A 164 9.54 13.31 8.13
CA VAL A 164 9.38 12.76 6.79
C VAL A 164 10.09 11.41 6.76
N CYS A 165 9.34 10.34 6.52
CA CYS A 165 9.86 8.97 6.55
C CYS A 165 9.78 8.25 5.20
N ASP A 166 9.10 8.82 4.21
CA ASP A 166 9.02 8.26 2.86
C ASP A 166 9.14 9.35 1.80
N LEU A 167 10.16 9.23 0.96
CA LEU A 167 10.31 9.96 -0.30
C LEU A 167 10.49 8.93 -1.40
N SER A 168 9.43 8.64 -2.13
CA SER A 168 9.43 7.57 -3.11
C SER A 168 9.14 8.03 -4.52
N LEU A 169 9.73 7.32 -5.47
CA LEU A 169 9.43 7.43 -6.90
C LEU A 169 9.34 6.05 -7.50
N GLY A 170 8.16 5.70 -7.98
CA GLY A 170 7.86 4.45 -8.68
C GLY A 170 7.68 4.66 -10.17
N ALA A 171 8.00 3.65 -10.95
CA ALA A 171 7.68 3.55 -12.37
C ALA A 171 7.15 2.16 -12.67
N SER A 172 6.12 2.09 -13.51
CA SER A 172 5.52 0.83 -13.90
C SER A 172 5.17 0.80 -15.39
N LYS A 173 5.03 -0.41 -15.90
CA LYS A 173 4.54 -0.67 -17.23
C LYS A 173 3.77 -1.97 -17.30
N GLU A 174 2.56 -1.87 -17.84
CA GLU A 174 1.75 -3.03 -18.17
C GLU A 174 2.16 -3.67 -19.51
N PHE A 175 2.19 -5.00 -19.52
CA PHE A 175 2.44 -5.82 -20.68
C PHE A 175 1.29 -6.81 -20.87
N ASN A 176 0.67 -6.82 -22.02
CA ASN A 176 -0.35 -7.79 -22.38
C ASN A 176 0.31 -9.10 -22.83
N ILE A 177 0.02 -10.20 -22.13
CA ILE A 177 0.46 -11.55 -22.46
C ILE A 177 -0.73 -12.30 -23.09
N GLY A 178 -0.84 -12.23 -24.43
CA GLY A 178 -1.99 -12.80 -25.13
C GLY A 178 -3.21 -11.91 -25.08
N LYS A 179 -4.43 -12.52 -25.08
CA LYS A 179 -5.70 -11.78 -25.21
C LYS A 179 -6.41 -11.53 -23.88
N SER A 180 -6.00 -12.19 -22.81
CA SER A 180 -6.79 -12.24 -21.56
C SER A 180 -5.94 -12.11 -20.30
N PHE A 181 -4.65 -11.91 -20.45
CA PHE A 181 -3.75 -11.83 -19.31
C PHE A 181 -2.77 -10.66 -19.51
N SER A 182 -2.65 -9.83 -18.49
CA SER A 182 -1.64 -8.77 -18.43
C SER A 182 -0.78 -8.95 -17.18
N THR A 183 0.41 -8.41 -17.23
CA THR A 183 1.34 -8.35 -16.11
C THR A 183 1.97 -6.97 -16.07
N THR A 184 2.25 -6.46 -14.89
CA THR A 184 2.90 -5.17 -14.73
C THR A 184 4.28 -5.35 -14.12
N LEU A 185 5.30 -4.85 -14.81
CA LEU A 185 6.63 -4.69 -14.24
C LEU A 185 6.72 -3.33 -13.58
N PHE A 186 7.30 -3.27 -12.39
CA PHE A 186 7.51 -2.03 -11.68
C PHE A 186 8.86 -1.97 -10.97
N ALA A 187 9.31 -0.74 -10.73
CA ALA A 187 10.45 -0.46 -9.88
C ALA A 187 10.13 0.77 -9.02
N LYS A 188 10.53 0.77 -7.75
CA LYS A 188 10.36 1.89 -6.81
C LYS A 188 11.68 2.18 -6.11
N ALA A 189 12.06 3.44 -6.09
CA ALA A 189 13.13 3.97 -5.27
C ALA A 189 12.51 4.68 -4.07
N THR A 190 12.99 4.37 -2.87
CA THR A 190 12.47 4.95 -1.62
C THR A 190 13.64 5.44 -0.79
N TYR A 191 13.55 6.68 -0.32
CA TYR A 191 14.50 7.26 0.66
C TYR A 191 13.74 7.62 1.94
N ASN A 192 14.21 7.10 3.06
CA ASN A 192 13.72 7.49 4.39
C ASN A 192 14.73 8.48 5.01
N PRO A 193 14.40 9.80 5.06
CA PRO A 193 15.32 10.81 5.61
C PRO A 193 15.53 10.68 7.12
N THR A 194 14.57 10.09 7.85
CA THR A 194 14.63 9.96 9.31
C THR A 194 15.72 9.00 9.76
N ILE A 195 15.92 7.93 9.01
CA ILE A 195 16.94 6.91 9.29
C ILE A 195 18.08 6.89 8.26
N GLU A 196 18.06 7.85 7.30
CA GLU A 196 19.05 8.00 6.24
C GLU A 196 19.27 6.73 5.41
N LYS A 197 18.17 5.99 5.12
CA LYS A 197 18.20 4.75 4.33
C LYS A 197 17.60 4.95 2.96
N PHE A 198 18.23 4.34 1.98
CA PHE A 198 17.75 4.25 0.61
C PHE A 198 17.46 2.80 0.26
N TYR A 199 16.31 2.59 -0.38
CA TYR A 199 15.85 1.28 -0.82
C TYR A 199 15.48 1.31 -2.30
N ALA A 200 15.64 0.17 -2.96
CA ALA A 200 15.15 -0.05 -4.31
C ALA A 200 14.37 -1.37 -4.34
N THR A 201 13.16 -1.33 -4.86
CA THR A 201 12.31 -2.49 -5.07
C THR A 201 12.05 -2.66 -6.55
N ILE A 202 12.13 -3.88 -7.04
CA ILE A 202 11.67 -4.29 -8.36
C ILE A 202 10.64 -5.38 -8.15
N GLY A 203 9.57 -5.35 -8.93
CA GLY A 203 8.52 -6.35 -8.81
C GLY A 203 7.77 -6.60 -10.11
N ILE A 204 6.96 -7.62 -10.06
CA ILE A 204 6.04 -8.02 -11.12
C ILE A 204 4.68 -8.32 -10.48
N SER A 205 3.61 -7.77 -11.08
CA SER A 205 2.21 -7.97 -10.69
C SER A 205 1.48 -8.82 -11.73
N PHE A 206 0.60 -9.69 -11.24
CA PHE A 206 -0.21 -10.61 -12.03
C PHE A 206 -1.70 -10.42 -11.76
#